data_49cca3d3e27c3b7942d4ff25fe8ca57f
#
_entry.id   49cca3d3e27c3b7942d4ff25fe8ca57f
#
_cell.length_a   1.000
_cell.length_b   1.000
_cell.length_c   1.000
_cell.angle_alpha   90.00
_cell.angle_beta   90.00
_cell.angle_gamma   90.00
#
_symmetry.space_group_name_H-M   'P 1'
#
loop_
_entity.id
_entity.type
_entity.pdbx_description
1 polymer ?
#
loop_
_entity_poly.entity_id
_entity_poly.type
_entity_poly.pdbx_seq_one_letter_code
_entity_poly.pdbx_strand_id
1 'polypeptide(L)'
;MQVQLISEVSEFEALAGEWDALLERAVVPSLFLSWVWQRTWWQYLGNGQLALITVRDDAGNLVGIAPLFRQTADGLHELSLVGCVDVSDYLDLIVDGCCVEPVYRAVWDCLSGPHAPSWVEMNLCHLPLSSPTPAI
;
A
#
# COMPACT_ATOMS: atom_id res chain seq x y z
N MET A 1 14.57 -6.04 -7.41
CA MET A 1 13.77 -5.86 -6.19
C MET A 1 12.83 -7.02 -5.98
N GLN A 2 12.63 -7.41 -4.73
CA GLN A 2 11.73 -8.50 -4.37
C GLN A 2 10.36 -7.95 -4.03
N VAL A 3 9.31 -8.52 -4.64
CA VAL A 3 7.94 -8.07 -4.47
C VAL A 3 7.12 -9.21 -3.87
N GLN A 4 6.30 -8.89 -2.86
CA GLN A 4 5.41 -9.86 -2.24
C GLN A 4 4.00 -9.28 -2.14
N LEU A 5 3.01 -10.08 -2.53
CA LEU A 5 1.61 -9.75 -2.33
C LEU A 5 1.14 -10.41 -1.03
N ILE A 6 0.64 -9.61 -0.10
CA ILE A 6 0.21 -10.06 1.22
C ILE A 6 -1.31 -9.95 1.31
N SER A 7 -1.96 -11.07 1.59
CA SER A 7 -3.41 -11.15 1.80
C SER A 7 -3.80 -11.59 3.21
N GLU A 8 -2.85 -12.04 4.01
CA GLU A 8 -3.10 -12.53 5.35
C GLU A 8 -2.80 -11.47 6.41
N VAL A 9 -3.73 -11.28 7.37
CA VAL A 9 -3.57 -10.32 8.45
C VAL A 9 -2.33 -10.61 9.30
N SER A 10 -1.99 -11.88 9.50
CA SER A 10 -0.80 -12.25 10.27
C SER A 10 0.49 -11.73 9.64
N GLU A 11 0.58 -11.74 8.31
CA GLU A 11 1.73 -11.18 7.60
C GLU A 11 1.76 -9.65 7.68
N PHE A 12 0.60 -9.01 7.66
CA PHE A 12 0.48 -7.58 7.89
C PHE A 12 0.99 -7.22 9.29
N GLU A 13 0.58 -7.98 10.30
CA GLU A 13 1.02 -7.75 11.68
C GLU A 13 2.52 -7.93 11.85
N ALA A 14 3.12 -8.84 11.10
CA ALA A 14 4.56 -9.08 11.15
C ALA A 14 5.40 -7.90 10.62
N LEU A 15 4.78 -6.97 9.90
CA LEU A 15 5.49 -5.81 9.34
C LEU A 15 5.60 -4.63 10.32
N ALA A 16 5.02 -4.72 11.52
CA ALA A 16 4.90 -3.59 12.45
C ALA A 16 6.24 -2.87 12.70
N GLY A 17 7.32 -3.61 12.93
CA GLY A 17 8.62 -3.02 13.24
C GLY A 17 9.28 -2.33 12.05
N GLU A 18 9.11 -2.86 10.85
CA GLU A 18 9.69 -2.30 9.63
C GLU A 18 8.83 -1.18 9.03
N TRP A 19 7.53 -1.22 9.27
CA TRP A 19 6.57 -0.31 8.67
C TRP A 19 6.86 1.15 9.01
N ASP A 20 6.91 1.46 10.30
CA ASP A 20 7.13 2.83 10.74
C ASP A 20 8.56 3.31 10.46
N ALA A 21 9.52 2.41 10.48
CA ALA A 21 10.89 2.75 10.08
C ALA A 21 10.96 3.16 8.60
N LEU A 22 10.22 2.47 7.74
CA LEU A 22 10.09 2.89 6.34
C LEU A 22 9.37 4.24 6.23
N LEU A 23 8.30 4.43 7.00
CA LEU A 23 7.52 5.66 6.93
C LEU A 23 8.37 6.89 7.25
N GLU A 24 9.33 6.78 8.16
CA GLU A 24 10.25 7.88 8.48
C GLU A 24 11.10 8.31 7.28
N ARG A 25 11.34 7.40 6.34
CA ARG A 25 12.13 7.67 5.13
C ARG A 25 11.26 7.95 3.90
N ALA A 26 9.94 7.90 4.08
CA ALA A 26 9.01 7.95 2.95
C ALA A 26 8.88 9.35 2.34
N VAL A 27 8.56 9.38 1.06
CA VAL A 27 8.29 10.62 0.32
C VAL A 27 7.10 11.36 0.93
N VAL A 28 6.09 10.62 1.39
CA VAL A 28 4.90 11.17 2.03
C VAL A 28 4.79 10.59 3.45
N PRO A 29 5.34 11.28 4.47
CA PRO A 29 5.33 10.77 5.85
C PRO A 29 4.06 11.17 6.59
N SER A 30 2.92 10.62 6.21
CA SER A 30 1.64 10.93 6.82
C SER A 30 1.36 10.08 8.05
N LEU A 31 0.80 10.69 9.10
CA LEU A 31 0.30 9.98 10.29
C LEU A 31 -0.70 8.87 9.89
N PHE A 32 -1.52 9.13 8.88
CA PHE A 32 -2.53 8.19 8.42
C PHE A 32 -1.93 6.97 7.70
N LEU A 33 -0.63 6.98 7.43
CA LEU A 33 0.13 5.86 6.89
C LEU A 33 0.89 5.07 7.96
N SER A 34 0.83 5.48 9.23
CA SER A 34 1.47 4.74 10.31
C SER A 34 0.88 3.34 10.45
N TRP A 35 1.68 2.40 10.96
CA TRP A 35 1.22 1.02 11.13
C TRP A 35 0.00 0.92 12.04
N VAL A 36 0.01 1.68 13.14
CA VAL A 36 -1.11 1.69 14.09
C VAL A 36 -2.40 2.17 13.43
N TRP A 37 -2.34 3.26 12.66
CA TRP A 37 -3.51 3.78 11.96
C TRP A 37 -4.03 2.79 10.93
N GLN A 38 -3.16 2.28 10.08
CA GLN A 38 -3.50 1.37 9.00
C GLN A 38 -4.05 0.03 9.55
N ARG A 39 -3.41 -0.52 10.57
CA ARG A 39 -3.83 -1.76 11.20
C ARG A 39 -5.16 -1.62 11.91
N THR A 40 -5.35 -0.52 12.65
CA THR A 40 -6.60 -0.23 13.36
C THR A 40 -7.75 -0.01 12.38
N TRP A 41 -7.48 0.79 11.33
CA TRP A 41 -8.49 1.02 10.30
C TRP A 41 -8.95 -0.30 9.66
N TRP A 42 -8.00 -1.15 9.31
CA TRP A 42 -8.32 -2.45 8.71
C TRP A 42 -9.15 -3.32 9.66
N GLN A 43 -8.80 -3.35 10.92
CA GLN A 43 -9.50 -4.16 11.92
C GLN A 43 -10.96 -3.75 12.08
N TYR A 44 -11.26 -2.45 12.09
CA TYR A 44 -12.60 -1.96 12.41
C TYR A 44 -13.41 -1.52 11.19
N LEU A 45 -12.76 -1.09 10.14
CA LEU A 45 -13.43 -0.53 8.95
C LEU A 45 -13.10 -1.29 7.67
N GLY A 46 -12.16 -2.22 7.73
CA GLY A 46 -11.76 -2.99 6.57
C GLY A 46 -12.88 -3.93 6.09
N ASN A 47 -13.04 -4.01 4.79
CA ASN A 47 -14.01 -4.89 4.15
C ASN A 47 -13.37 -5.47 2.90
N GLY A 48 -13.62 -6.76 2.64
CA GLY A 48 -13.00 -7.43 1.50
C GLY A 48 -11.70 -8.12 1.88
N GLN A 49 -10.72 -8.05 1.01
CA GLN A 49 -9.47 -8.79 1.16
C GLN A 49 -8.26 -7.87 1.09
N LEU A 50 -7.33 -8.04 2.01
CA LEU A 50 -6.04 -7.36 1.94
C LEU A 50 -5.32 -7.72 0.64
N ALA A 51 -4.68 -6.74 0.06
CA ALA A 51 -3.86 -6.90 -1.13
C ALA A 51 -2.63 -5.98 -0.99
N LEU A 52 -1.93 -6.10 0.14
CA LEU A 52 -0.72 -5.32 0.39
C LEU A 52 0.39 -5.79 -0.53
N ILE A 53 1.11 -4.85 -1.12
CA ILE A 53 2.29 -5.16 -1.90
C ILE A 53 3.50 -4.60 -1.15
N THR A 54 4.46 -5.45 -0.84
CA THR A 54 5.72 -5.02 -0.24
C THR A 54 6.84 -5.15 -1.26
N VAL A 55 7.75 -4.18 -1.22
CA VAL A 55 8.94 -4.17 -2.09
C VAL A 55 10.18 -4.11 -1.21
N ARG A 56 11.10 -5.06 -1.43
CA ARG A 56 12.38 -5.10 -0.72
C ARG A 56 13.53 -4.96 -1.72
N ASP A 57 14.60 -4.32 -1.28
CA ASP A 57 15.81 -4.22 -2.09
C ASP A 57 16.59 -5.55 -2.05
N ASP A 58 17.73 -5.60 -2.75
CA ASP A 58 18.54 -6.83 -2.83
C ASP A 58 19.16 -7.24 -1.49
N ALA A 59 19.26 -6.30 -0.55
CA ALA A 59 19.74 -6.59 0.81
C ALA A 59 18.61 -7.04 1.75
N GLY A 60 17.36 -7.07 1.28
CA GLY A 60 16.22 -7.48 2.08
C GLY A 60 15.56 -6.35 2.86
N ASN A 61 15.98 -5.09 2.66
CA ASN A 61 15.38 -3.94 3.33
C ASN A 61 14.04 -3.59 2.72
N LEU A 62 13.05 -3.31 3.56
CA LEU A 62 11.74 -2.86 3.10
C LEU A 62 11.86 -1.42 2.58
N VAL A 63 11.57 -1.22 1.29
CA VAL A 63 11.71 0.08 0.63
C VAL A 63 10.39 0.60 0.06
N GLY A 64 9.37 -0.22 0.03
CA GLY A 64 8.05 0.22 -0.45
C GLY A 64 6.92 -0.64 0.05
N ILE A 65 5.76 0.01 0.26
CA ILE A 65 4.50 -0.66 0.59
C ILE A 65 3.40 0.02 -0.20
N ALA A 66 2.62 -0.78 -0.92
CA ALA A 66 1.34 -0.34 -1.46
C ALA A 66 0.25 -0.91 -0.55
N PRO A 67 -0.32 -0.12 0.37
CA PRO A 67 -1.29 -0.60 1.35
C PRO A 67 -2.68 -0.66 0.74
N LEU A 68 -2.91 -1.67 -0.06
CA LEU A 68 -4.14 -1.84 -0.82
C LEU A 68 -5.03 -2.92 -0.23
N PHE A 69 -6.32 -2.83 -0.52
CA PHE A 69 -7.27 -3.90 -0.28
C PHE A 69 -8.26 -3.98 -1.42
N ARG A 70 -8.86 -5.14 -1.60
CA ARG A 70 -9.81 -5.40 -2.69
C ARG A 70 -11.22 -5.51 -2.15
N GLN A 71 -12.13 -4.76 -2.76
CA GLN A 71 -13.56 -4.87 -2.52
C GLN A 71 -14.25 -5.33 -3.80
N THR A 72 -15.43 -5.96 -3.63
CA THR A 72 -16.29 -6.28 -4.76
C THR A 72 -17.58 -5.47 -4.63
N ALA A 73 -17.89 -4.68 -5.63
CA ALA A 73 -19.10 -3.89 -5.71
C ALA A 73 -19.73 -4.09 -7.09
N ASP A 74 -21.02 -4.43 -7.11
CA ASP A 74 -21.76 -4.69 -8.36
C ASP A 74 -21.08 -5.73 -9.27
N GLY A 75 -20.45 -6.74 -8.66
CA GLY A 75 -19.74 -7.77 -9.39
C GLY A 75 -18.36 -7.38 -9.90
N LEU A 76 -17.91 -6.16 -9.65
CA LEU A 76 -16.61 -5.65 -10.07
C LEU A 76 -15.65 -5.59 -8.89
N HIS A 77 -14.39 -5.94 -9.14
CA HIS A 77 -13.34 -5.86 -8.13
C HIS A 77 -12.63 -4.50 -8.20
N GLU A 78 -12.57 -3.82 -7.07
CA GLU A 78 -11.90 -2.53 -6.92
C GLU A 78 -10.78 -2.64 -5.91
N LEU A 79 -9.61 -2.06 -6.23
CA LEU A 79 -8.52 -1.87 -5.30
C LEU A 79 -8.59 -0.47 -4.71
N SER A 80 -8.42 -0.36 -3.40
CA SER A 80 -8.42 0.91 -2.68
C SER A 80 -7.27 0.96 -1.70
N LEU A 81 -6.84 2.16 -1.32
CA LEU A 81 -5.88 2.33 -0.25
C LEU A 81 -6.54 2.01 1.09
N VAL A 82 -5.83 1.28 1.95
CA VAL A 82 -6.26 1.09 3.34
C VAL A 82 -6.36 2.47 3.99
N GLY A 83 -7.46 2.74 4.65
CA GLY A 83 -7.77 4.06 5.18
C GLY A 83 -8.71 4.88 4.30
N CYS A 84 -9.01 4.43 3.11
CA CYS A 84 -9.80 5.14 2.11
C CYS A 84 -11.27 5.17 2.48
N VAL A 85 -11.64 6.06 3.32
CA VAL A 85 -12.95 6.63 3.66
C VAL A 85 -12.76 7.68 4.77
N ASP A 86 -13.79 8.30 5.16
CA ASP A 86 -14.09 9.46 6.03
C ASP A 86 -13.17 9.82 7.21
N VAL A 87 -12.37 8.89 7.74
CA VAL A 87 -11.56 9.15 8.94
C VAL A 87 -10.08 9.37 8.66
N SER A 88 -9.66 9.25 7.41
CA SER A 88 -8.25 9.42 7.03
C SER A 88 -8.09 10.58 6.04
N ASP A 89 -7.01 11.32 6.19
CA ASP A 89 -6.54 12.29 5.22
C ASP A 89 -5.13 11.91 4.78
N TYR A 90 -4.68 12.35 3.61
CA TYR A 90 -3.29 12.16 3.14
C TYR A 90 -2.84 10.70 3.13
N LEU A 91 -3.48 9.92 2.30
CA LEU A 91 -3.09 8.52 2.04
C LEU A 91 -2.19 8.44 0.80
N ASP A 92 -1.34 7.44 0.74
CA ASP A 92 -0.46 7.20 -0.40
C ASP A 92 0.18 5.82 -0.30
N LEU A 93 0.99 5.45 -1.29
CA LEU A 93 1.97 4.40 -1.14
C LEU A 93 3.07 4.89 -0.21
N ILE A 94 3.67 3.97 0.53
CA ILE A 94 4.79 4.28 1.41
C ILE A 94 6.06 3.90 0.65
N VAL A 95 6.82 4.89 0.21
CA VAL A 95 7.96 4.68 -0.67
C VAL A 95 9.18 5.39 -0.12
N ASP A 96 10.27 4.64 0.07
CA ASP A 96 11.55 5.20 0.50
C ASP A 96 12.01 6.24 -0.52
N GLY A 97 12.37 7.43 -0.04
CA GLY A 97 12.76 8.55 -0.90
C GLY A 97 14.00 8.28 -1.77
N CYS A 98 14.82 7.30 -1.40
CA CYS A 98 15.98 6.93 -2.20
C CYS A 98 15.65 6.01 -3.38
N CYS A 99 14.46 5.41 -3.42
CA CYS A 99 14.13 4.32 -4.36
C CYS A 99 12.79 4.51 -5.05
N VAL A 100 12.38 5.75 -5.29
CA VAL A 100 11.03 6.09 -5.75
C VAL A 100 10.66 5.36 -7.04
N GLU A 101 11.42 5.57 -8.10
CA GLU A 101 11.08 5.00 -9.40
C GLU A 101 11.10 3.47 -9.43
N PRO A 102 12.14 2.80 -8.92
CA PRO A 102 12.16 1.34 -8.88
C PRO A 102 11.00 0.73 -8.09
N VAL A 103 10.60 1.36 -6.97
CA VAL A 103 9.50 0.86 -6.15
C VAL A 103 8.17 0.97 -6.92
N TYR A 104 7.88 2.11 -7.51
CA TYR A 104 6.64 2.27 -8.29
C TYR A 104 6.59 1.30 -9.46
N ARG A 105 7.72 1.09 -10.14
CA ARG A 105 7.79 0.12 -11.24
C ARG A 105 7.50 -1.29 -10.74
N ALA A 106 8.09 -1.67 -9.62
CA ALA A 106 7.86 -3.00 -9.03
C ALA A 106 6.40 -3.21 -8.63
N VAL A 107 5.77 -2.20 -8.03
CA VAL A 107 4.35 -2.25 -7.66
C VAL A 107 3.48 -2.38 -8.92
N TRP A 108 3.74 -1.58 -9.93
CA TRP A 108 2.97 -1.64 -11.18
C TRP A 108 3.13 -2.98 -11.89
N ASP A 109 4.33 -3.51 -11.95
CA ASP A 109 4.59 -4.81 -12.56
C ASP A 109 3.85 -5.92 -11.82
N CYS A 110 3.76 -5.83 -10.49
CA CYS A 110 2.98 -6.78 -9.70
C CYS A 110 1.49 -6.67 -10.03
N LEU A 111 0.95 -5.46 -10.08
CA LEU A 111 -0.48 -5.23 -10.34
C LEU A 111 -0.91 -5.60 -11.75
N SER A 112 -0.02 -5.48 -12.72
CA SER A 112 -0.30 -5.82 -14.11
C SER A 112 0.15 -7.22 -14.52
N GLY A 113 0.78 -7.95 -13.59
CA GLY A 113 1.33 -9.29 -13.86
C GLY A 113 0.33 -10.42 -13.65
N PRO A 114 0.75 -11.67 -13.95
CA PRO A 114 -0.14 -12.84 -13.87
C PRO A 114 -0.54 -13.24 -12.46
N HIS A 115 0.18 -12.80 -11.44
CA HIS A 115 -0.11 -13.11 -10.03
C HIS A 115 -0.83 -11.97 -9.32
N ALA A 116 -1.23 -10.92 -10.05
CA ALA A 116 -1.97 -9.81 -9.49
C ALA A 116 -3.36 -10.26 -9.02
N PRO A 117 -3.92 -9.63 -7.97
CA PRO A 117 -5.33 -9.83 -7.66
C PRO A 117 -6.19 -9.33 -8.81
N SER A 118 -7.35 -9.95 -9.02
CA SER A 118 -8.29 -9.47 -10.03
C SER A 118 -8.79 -8.09 -9.66
N TRP A 119 -8.65 -7.13 -10.56
CA TRP A 119 -9.17 -5.77 -10.35
C TRP A 119 -9.48 -5.12 -11.68
N VAL A 120 -10.48 -4.24 -11.70
CA VAL A 120 -10.87 -3.47 -12.89
C VAL A 120 -10.77 -1.99 -12.65
N GLU A 121 -10.73 -1.55 -11.38
CA GLU A 121 -10.67 -0.16 -11.01
C GLU A 121 -9.80 0.00 -9.77
N MET A 122 -9.08 1.12 -9.69
CA MET A 122 -8.25 1.45 -8.54
C MET A 122 -8.63 2.83 -8.03
N ASN A 123 -8.98 2.90 -6.74
CA ASN A 123 -9.33 4.14 -6.08
C ASN A 123 -8.23 4.54 -5.11
N LEU A 124 -7.39 5.48 -5.51
CA LEU A 124 -6.32 6.03 -4.70
C LEU A 124 -6.77 7.36 -4.09
N CYS A 125 -7.67 7.28 -3.13
CA CYS A 125 -8.26 8.47 -2.52
C CYS A 125 -7.27 9.19 -1.60
N HIS A 126 -7.48 10.49 -1.42
CA HIS A 126 -6.75 11.33 -0.44
C HIS A 126 -5.24 11.46 -0.71
N LEU A 127 -4.79 11.30 -1.96
CA LEU A 127 -3.40 11.56 -2.30
C LEU A 127 -3.07 13.04 -2.07
N PRO A 128 -1.99 13.38 -1.33
CA PRO A 128 -1.59 14.77 -1.19
C PRO A 128 -1.07 15.33 -2.52
N LEU A 129 -1.15 16.65 -2.69
CA LEU A 129 -0.68 17.30 -3.91
C LEU A 129 0.80 17.06 -4.19
N SER A 130 1.58 16.85 -3.15
CA SER A 130 3.02 16.59 -3.25
C SER A 130 3.36 15.16 -3.66
N SER A 131 2.36 14.26 -3.74
CA SER A 131 2.59 12.84 -4.03
C SER A 131 3.12 12.64 -5.46
N PRO A 132 4.16 11.79 -5.66
CA PRO A 132 4.59 11.39 -6.98
C PRO A 132 3.67 10.34 -7.63
N THR A 133 2.76 9.74 -6.87
CA THR A 133 1.95 8.61 -7.34
C THR A 133 1.18 8.88 -8.64
N PRO A 134 0.51 10.03 -8.83
CA PRO A 134 -0.24 10.27 -10.07
C PRO A 134 0.62 10.41 -11.32
N ALA A 135 1.91 10.69 -11.16
CA ALA A 135 2.82 10.95 -12.28
C ALA A 135 3.58 9.71 -12.77
N ILE A 136 3.44 8.59 -12.08
CA ILE A 136 4.23 7.38 -12.35
C ILE A 136 3.41 6.22 -12.89
#